data_8e6428d5343ef59cf234519fe44e3550
#
_entry.id   8e6428d5343ef59cf234519fe44e3550
#
_cell.length_a   1.000
_cell.length_b   1.000
_cell.length_c   1.000
_cell.angle_alpha   90.00
_cell.angle_beta   90.00
_cell.angle_gamma   90.00
#
_symmetry.space_group_name_H-M   'P 1'
#
loop_
_entity.id
_entity.type
_entity.pdbx_description
1 polymer ?
#
loop_
_entity_poly.entity_id
_entity_poly.type
_entity_poly.pdbx_seq_one_letter_code
_entity_poly.pdbx_strand_id
1 'polypeptide(L)'
;MTNKPQFVGEKIAFSDAFVEVSRGVKKIKQKDYLPAGDHPIIDQGQDAVSGYACGEEGLFSDVPAIVFGDHTRCVKYVSEPFFAGADGVKILRPKQSDNVRFWWHALRTTRIENLGYSRHFKLLKESRFANYDEQDQRVICENLDRIMDEIDLASRQLAALDSLVKSRFVAMFGDPAGVTAKQRLVSIGSFTDVQTGATPLRKEPKYYGGSIPWVKTGEVARNFSNGVEESITDIAIRETNCKVFPAGTILVAMYGQGDTRGKAAILPFEAATNQACAAIVPSPSHDESFLNAQLQLLYEKMRARSLGGNQKNLSLGIIKSMKVLLPSMEAQNEFADFVAQVDKSRFIAQQQIEKLQMLYDSLAQEYFE
;
A
#
# COMPACT_ATOMS: atom_id res chain seq x y z
N MET A 1 -23.02 -26.93 17.49
CA MET A 1 -21.54 -26.96 17.51
C MET A 1 -21.13 -27.71 16.27
N THR A 2 -20.81 -27.02 15.17
CA THR A 2 -20.27 -27.65 13.97
C THR A 2 -18.90 -28.20 14.32
N ASN A 3 -18.72 -29.53 14.16
CA ASN A 3 -17.43 -30.19 14.37
C ASN A 3 -16.41 -29.46 13.44
N LYS A 4 -15.39 -28.90 14.05
CA LYS A 4 -14.31 -28.21 13.31
C LYS A 4 -13.53 -29.31 12.57
N PRO A 5 -13.29 -29.16 11.25
CA PRO A 5 -12.48 -30.11 10.50
C PRO A 5 -11.10 -30.30 11.14
N GLN A 6 -10.71 -31.56 11.33
CA GLN A 6 -9.35 -31.92 11.79
C GLN A 6 -8.73 -32.83 10.73
N PHE A 7 -7.52 -32.51 10.33
CA PHE A 7 -6.80 -33.37 9.39
C PHE A 7 -6.37 -34.66 10.07
N VAL A 8 -6.81 -35.78 9.50
CA VAL A 8 -6.44 -37.12 9.93
C VAL A 8 -5.92 -37.88 8.72
N GLY A 9 -4.61 -38.04 8.63
CA GLY A 9 -4.02 -38.75 7.50
C GLY A 9 -2.59 -38.26 7.17
N GLU A 10 -2.07 -38.73 6.05
CA GLU A 10 -0.79 -38.30 5.52
C GLU A 10 -0.97 -37.18 4.50
N LYS A 11 -0.11 -36.15 4.59
CA LYS A 11 -0.08 -35.07 3.60
C LYS A 11 0.42 -35.60 2.26
N ILE A 12 -0.24 -35.19 1.18
CA ILE A 12 0.11 -35.58 -0.19
C ILE A 12 1.19 -34.66 -0.76
N ALA A 13 1.98 -35.16 -1.70
CA ALA A 13 3.01 -34.36 -2.36
C ALA A 13 2.40 -33.35 -3.33
N PHE A 14 3.13 -32.29 -3.64
CA PHE A 14 2.74 -31.28 -4.64
C PHE A 14 2.32 -31.92 -5.97
N SER A 15 3.09 -32.90 -6.45
CA SER A 15 2.82 -33.63 -7.71
C SER A 15 1.49 -34.36 -7.74
N ASP A 16 0.99 -34.77 -6.55
CA ASP A 16 -0.28 -35.48 -6.41
C ASP A 16 -1.44 -34.48 -6.20
N ALA A 17 -1.14 -33.32 -5.62
CA ALA A 17 -2.12 -32.26 -5.36
C ALA A 17 -2.39 -31.38 -6.60
N PHE A 18 -1.35 -31.05 -7.39
CA PHE A 18 -1.44 -30.05 -8.45
C PHE A 18 -0.87 -30.50 -9.79
N VAL A 19 -1.42 -29.91 -10.86
CA VAL A 19 -0.83 -29.91 -12.21
C VAL A 19 -0.50 -28.48 -12.61
N GLU A 20 0.71 -28.27 -13.17
CA GLU A 20 1.10 -26.99 -13.78
C GLU A 20 0.58 -26.96 -15.25
N VAL A 21 -0.28 -26.01 -15.55
CA VAL A 21 -0.90 -25.81 -16.87
C VAL A 21 -0.39 -24.55 -17.59
N SER A 22 0.71 -23.97 -17.12
CA SER A 22 1.32 -22.77 -17.75
C SER A 22 1.97 -23.05 -19.11
N ARG A 23 2.21 -24.32 -19.44
CA ARG A 23 2.93 -24.69 -20.67
C ARG A 23 2.06 -24.39 -21.90
N GLY A 24 2.61 -23.60 -22.82
CA GLY A 24 1.90 -23.22 -24.05
C GLY A 24 0.96 -22.01 -23.90
N VAL A 25 0.76 -21.49 -22.69
CA VAL A 25 -0.02 -20.26 -22.48
C VAL A 25 0.78 -19.04 -22.96
N LYS A 26 0.15 -18.20 -23.79
CA LYS A 26 0.75 -16.96 -24.28
C LYS A 26 0.93 -15.98 -23.12
N LYS A 27 2.11 -15.39 -23.02
CA LYS A 27 2.43 -14.41 -21.99
C LYS A 27 2.52 -13.01 -22.59
N ILE A 28 1.84 -12.05 -21.98
CA ILE A 28 1.88 -10.65 -22.39
C ILE A 28 3.02 -9.96 -21.63
N LYS A 29 3.83 -9.17 -22.33
CA LYS A 29 4.92 -8.40 -21.73
C LYS A 29 4.38 -7.17 -21.03
N GLN A 30 4.99 -6.77 -19.91
CA GLN A 30 4.54 -5.62 -19.10
C GLN A 30 4.39 -4.31 -19.90
N LYS A 31 5.25 -4.08 -20.90
CA LYS A 31 5.16 -2.89 -21.78
C LYS A 31 3.89 -2.84 -22.64
N ASP A 32 3.23 -4.00 -22.81
CA ASP A 32 2.05 -4.17 -23.65
C ASP A 32 0.75 -4.24 -22.81
N TYR A 33 0.83 -4.01 -21.50
CA TYR A 33 -0.34 -3.91 -20.61
C TYR A 33 -1.12 -2.65 -20.89
N LEU A 34 -2.42 -2.78 -21.06
CA LEU A 34 -3.34 -1.66 -21.21
C LEU A 34 -3.93 -1.25 -19.85
N PRO A 35 -4.31 0.02 -19.67
CA PRO A 35 -5.01 0.46 -18.47
C PRO A 35 -6.47 -0.02 -18.40
N ALA A 36 -7.06 -0.44 -19.53
CA ALA A 36 -8.38 -1.04 -19.65
C ALA A 36 -8.42 -1.96 -20.89
N GLY A 37 -9.29 -2.98 -20.88
CA GLY A 37 -9.43 -3.94 -21.98
C GLY A 37 -10.48 -5.01 -21.64
N ASP A 38 -10.65 -6.00 -22.53
CA ASP A 38 -11.69 -7.01 -22.41
C ASP A 38 -11.40 -8.02 -21.29
N HIS A 39 -10.13 -8.35 -21.06
CA HIS A 39 -9.72 -9.36 -20.09
C HIS A 39 -8.55 -8.88 -19.22
N PRO A 40 -8.52 -9.27 -17.92
CA PRO A 40 -7.44 -8.92 -17.02
C PRO A 40 -6.15 -9.66 -17.39
N ILE A 41 -5.02 -9.01 -17.12
CA ILE A 41 -3.70 -9.63 -17.14
C ILE A 41 -3.30 -9.94 -15.71
N ILE A 42 -3.02 -11.20 -15.42
CA ILE A 42 -2.57 -11.69 -14.12
C ILE A 42 -1.09 -12.03 -14.20
N ASP A 43 -0.27 -11.29 -13.47
CA ASP A 43 1.17 -11.53 -13.37
C ASP A 43 1.58 -11.97 -11.96
N GLN A 44 2.88 -12.02 -11.71
CA GLN A 44 3.44 -12.39 -10.40
C GLN A 44 3.46 -11.24 -9.37
N GLY A 45 3.03 -10.02 -9.74
CA GLY A 45 2.98 -8.85 -8.84
C GLY A 45 1.99 -9.02 -7.68
N GLN A 46 1.98 -8.05 -6.77
CA GLN A 46 1.08 -8.07 -5.60
C GLN A 46 -0.37 -7.74 -5.97
N ASP A 47 -0.58 -6.91 -6.98
CA ASP A 47 -1.90 -6.49 -7.41
C ASP A 47 -2.71 -7.67 -7.98
N ALA A 48 -3.99 -7.73 -7.67
CA ALA A 48 -4.88 -8.77 -8.18
C ALA A 48 -4.89 -8.80 -9.71
N VAL A 49 -4.96 -7.64 -10.35
CA VAL A 49 -4.89 -7.40 -11.80
C VAL A 49 -3.76 -6.42 -12.09
N SER A 50 -2.87 -6.77 -12.99
CA SER A 50 -1.68 -5.95 -13.32
C SER A 50 -1.89 -5.04 -14.53
N GLY A 51 -2.97 -5.27 -15.28
CA GLY A 51 -3.37 -4.54 -16.48
C GLY A 51 -4.41 -5.32 -17.26
N TYR A 52 -4.68 -4.90 -18.47
CA TYR A 52 -5.69 -5.49 -19.34
C TYR A 52 -5.13 -5.75 -20.74
N ALA A 53 -5.82 -6.64 -21.48
CA ALA A 53 -5.60 -6.83 -22.89
C ALA A 53 -6.93 -7.07 -23.62
N CYS A 54 -6.92 -6.89 -24.94
CA CYS A 54 -8.09 -7.12 -25.81
C CYS A 54 -7.93 -8.38 -26.66
N GLY A 55 -9.08 -8.95 -27.08
CA GLY A 55 -9.14 -10.14 -27.90
C GLY A 55 -9.04 -11.44 -27.10
N GLU A 56 -9.07 -12.57 -27.79
CA GLU A 56 -9.15 -13.91 -27.18
C GLU A 56 -7.92 -14.79 -27.46
N GLU A 57 -7.03 -14.36 -28.37
CA GLU A 57 -5.88 -15.16 -28.76
C GLU A 57 -4.85 -15.32 -27.63
N GLY A 58 -4.79 -16.53 -27.07
CA GLY A 58 -3.91 -16.87 -25.93
C GLY A 58 -4.53 -16.59 -24.58
N LEU A 59 -5.84 -16.31 -24.52
CA LEU A 59 -6.62 -16.21 -23.29
C LEU A 59 -6.64 -17.58 -22.58
N PHE A 60 -6.38 -17.58 -21.29
CA PHE A 60 -6.55 -18.75 -20.44
C PHE A 60 -7.99 -18.79 -19.92
N SER A 61 -8.77 -19.78 -20.36
CA SER A 61 -10.21 -19.88 -20.07
C SER A 61 -10.59 -21.05 -19.16
N ASP A 62 -9.63 -21.92 -18.78
CA ASP A 62 -9.88 -23.02 -17.84
C ASP A 62 -9.83 -22.53 -16.40
N VAL A 63 -10.86 -21.79 -16.00
CA VAL A 63 -11.01 -21.16 -14.68
C VAL A 63 -12.12 -21.84 -13.87
N PRO A 64 -12.11 -21.75 -12.52
CA PRO A 64 -11.13 -21.05 -11.71
C PRO A 64 -9.76 -21.71 -11.71
N ALA A 65 -8.70 -20.91 -11.55
CA ALA A 65 -7.32 -21.36 -11.51
C ALA A 65 -6.52 -20.65 -10.41
N ILE A 66 -5.37 -21.22 -10.05
CA ILE A 66 -4.45 -20.61 -9.09
C ILE A 66 -3.22 -20.12 -9.85
N VAL A 67 -2.86 -18.88 -9.64
CA VAL A 67 -1.64 -18.29 -10.19
C VAL A 67 -0.60 -18.13 -9.10
N PHE A 68 0.58 -18.72 -9.30
CA PHE A 68 1.73 -18.59 -8.41
C PHE A 68 2.83 -17.75 -9.08
N GLY A 69 3.32 -16.76 -8.38
CA GLY A 69 4.44 -15.92 -8.78
C GLY A 69 5.78 -16.53 -8.38
N ASP A 70 6.58 -16.98 -9.36
CA ASP A 70 7.83 -17.71 -9.12
C ASP A 70 8.91 -16.88 -8.38
N HIS A 71 8.93 -15.56 -8.59
CA HIS A 71 9.88 -14.67 -7.91
C HIS A 71 9.28 -13.97 -6.68
N THR A 72 7.98 -13.79 -6.64
CA THR A 72 7.28 -13.01 -5.59
C THR A 72 6.64 -13.87 -4.53
N ARG A 73 6.40 -15.17 -4.82
CA ARG A 73 5.64 -16.13 -4.02
C ARG A 73 4.17 -15.75 -3.85
N CYS A 74 3.68 -14.75 -4.60
CA CYS A 74 2.25 -14.40 -4.58
C CYS A 74 1.40 -15.55 -5.07
N VAL A 75 0.28 -15.81 -4.39
CA VAL A 75 -0.69 -16.84 -4.76
C VAL A 75 -2.03 -16.16 -4.99
N LYS A 76 -2.51 -16.17 -6.24
CA LYS A 76 -3.76 -15.54 -6.65
C LYS A 76 -4.80 -16.57 -7.02
N TYR A 77 -6.05 -16.36 -6.61
CA TYR A 77 -7.22 -17.09 -7.10
C TYR A 77 -7.83 -16.31 -8.25
N VAL A 78 -8.03 -16.95 -9.40
CA VAL A 78 -8.55 -16.29 -10.59
C VAL A 78 -9.79 -17.05 -11.08
N SER A 79 -10.95 -16.40 -11.03
CA SER A 79 -12.25 -16.98 -11.37
C SER A 79 -12.76 -16.61 -12.76
N GLU A 80 -12.10 -15.66 -13.43
CA GLU A 80 -12.49 -15.18 -14.76
C GLU A 80 -11.38 -15.49 -15.78
N PRO A 81 -11.72 -15.67 -17.07
CA PRO A 81 -10.71 -15.81 -18.12
C PRO A 81 -9.70 -14.65 -18.09
N PHE A 82 -8.42 -14.99 -18.23
CA PHE A 82 -7.34 -14.02 -18.08
C PHE A 82 -6.16 -14.28 -19.01
N PHE A 83 -5.36 -13.26 -19.24
CA PHE A 83 -4.05 -13.41 -19.85
C PHE A 83 -2.96 -13.58 -18.81
N ALA A 84 -2.04 -14.49 -19.05
CA ALA A 84 -0.85 -14.60 -18.21
C ALA A 84 0.10 -13.42 -18.49
N GLY A 85 0.55 -12.77 -17.45
CA GLY A 85 1.59 -11.73 -17.52
C GLY A 85 2.97 -12.31 -17.84
N ALA A 86 3.96 -11.43 -17.95
CA ALA A 86 5.35 -11.78 -18.28
C ALA A 86 5.96 -12.82 -17.31
N ASP A 87 7.23 -13.09 -17.46
CA ASP A 87 7.97 -14.18 -16.82
C ASP A 87 7.65 -14.45 -15.34
N GLY A 88 7.74 -15.73 -14.94
CA GLY A 88 7.56 -16.14 -13.55
C GLY A 88 6.14 -16.50 -13.15
N VAL A 89 5.15 -16.39 -14.04
CA VAL A 89 3.79 -16.85 -13.77
C VAL A 89 3.66 -18.36 -13.94
N LYS A 90 3.13 -19.04 -12.91
CA LYS A 90 2.79 -20.46 -12.89
C LYS A 90 1.28 -20.62 -12.67
N ILE A 91 0.59 -21.30 -13.59
CA ILE A 91 -0.83 -21.58 -13.47
C ILE A 91 -0.98 -23.00 -12.98
N LEU A 92 -1.72 -23.18 -11.89
CA LEU A 92 -1.89 -24.44 -11.20
C LEU A 92 -3.37 -24.82 -11.15
N ARG A 93 -3.63 -26.12 -11.36
CA ARG A 93 -4.94 -26.73 -11.16
C ARG A 93 -4.82 -27.86 -10.15
N PRO A 94 -5.79 -28.04 -9.24
CA PRO A 94 -5.81 -29.19 -8.35
C PRO A 94 -6.12 -30.47 -9.12
N LYS A 95 -5.62 -31.60 -8.63
CA LYS A 95 -5.86 -32.93 -9.19
C LYS A 95 -6.88 -33.74 -8.38
N GLN A 96 -7.00 -33.44 -7.08
CA GLN A 96 -7.74 -34.24 -6.14
C GLN A 96 -9.23 -33.87 -6.02
N SER A 97 -9.58 -32.63 -6.33
CA SER A 97 -10.96 -32.15 -6.28
C SER A 97 -11.13 -30.90 -7.18
N ASP A 98 -12.37 -30.59 -7.53
CA ASP A 98 -12.71 -29.38 -8.26
C ASP A 98 -12.78 -28.14 -7.34
N ASN A 99 -12.54 -28.29 -6.05
CA ASN A 99 -12.53 -27.17 -5.09
C ASN A 99 -11.21 -26.37 -5.17
N VAL A 100 -11.03 -25.64 -6.27
CA VAL A 100 -9.84 -24.79 -6.49
C VAL A 100 -9.63 -23.77 -5.36
N ARG A 101 -10.72 -23.34 -4.71
CA ARG A 101 -10.69 -22.36 -3.62
C ARG A 101 -9.99 -22.93 -2.36
N PHE A 102 -10.28 -24.16 -1.99
CA PHE A 102 -9.61 -24.87 -0.90
C PHE A 102 -8.11 -24.96 -1.17
N TRP A 103 -7.72 -25.40 -2.34
CA TRP A 103 -6.33 -25.55 -2.71
C TRP A 103 -5.58 -24.22 -2.83
N TRP A 104 -6.30 -23.15 -3.16
CA TRP A 104 -5.73 -21.80 -3.10
C TRP A 104 -5.41 -21.38 -1.66
N HIS A 105 -6.30 -21.63 -0.69
CA HIS A 105 -6.02 -21.38 0.73
C HIS A 105 -4.81 -22.19 1.21
N ALA A 106 -4.73 -23.47 0.86
CA ALA A 106 -3.62 -24.33 1.21
C ALA A 106 -2.28 -23.81 0.66
N LEU A 107 -2.26 -23.39 -0.61
CA LEU A 107 -1.07 -22.80 -1.23
C LEU A 107 -0.68 -21.46 -0.60
N ARG A 108 -1.64 -20.61 -0.32
CA ARG A 108 -1.41 -19.30 0.29
C ARG A 108 -0.78 -19.40 1.69
N THR A 109 -1.12 -20.44 2.44
CA THR A 109 -0.62 -20.69 3.79
C THR A 109 0.74 -21.39 3.78
N THR A 110 1.12 -22.01 2.65
CA THR A 110 2.38 -22.76 2.55
C THR A 110 3.58 -21.82 2.74
N ARG A 111 4.41 -22.11 3.73
CA ARG A 111 5.64 -21.36 4.02
C ARG A 111 6.73 -21.76 3.04
N ILE A 112 7.15 -20.80 2.23
CA ILE A 112 8.27 -20.94 1.30
C ILE A 112 9.36 -19.95 1.71
N GLU A 113 10.58 -20.45 1.91
CA GLU A 113 11.72 -19.62 2.25
C GLU A 113 11.94 -18.52 1.21
N ASN A 114 12.26 -17.32 1.69
CA ASN A 114 12.56 -16.20 0.82
C ASN A 114 14.04 -16.18 0.42
N LEU A 115 14.33 -16.62 -0.78
CA LEU A 115 15.67 -16.63 -1.34
C LEU A 115 15.99 -15.35 -2.14
N GLY A 116 15.31 -14.24 -1.86
CA GLY A 116 15.46 -12.98 -2.61
C GLY A 116 14.90 -13.09 -4.03
N TYR A 117 15.59 -12.50 -5.01
CA TYR A 117 15.18 -12.55 -6.42
C TYR A 117 15.54 -13.89 -7.08
N SER A 118 15.04 -14.98 -6.49
CA SER A 118 15.24 -16.35 -6.96
C SER A 118 13.93 -16.96 -7.46
N ARG A 119 14.02 -18.16 -8.04
CA ARG A 119 12.83 -18.93 -8.43
C ARG A 119 12.39 -19.83 -7.28
N HIS A 120 11.18 -19.58 -6.77
CA HIS A 120 10.62 -20.28 -5.60
C HIS A 120 9.74 -21.48 -5.96
N PHE A 121 9.36 -21.64 -7.22
CA PHE A 121 8.49 -22.74 -7.63
C PHE A 121 9.10 -24.12 -7.37
N LYS A 122 10.44 -24.23 -7.39
CA LYS A 122 11.14 -25.45 -7.01
C LYS A 122 10.85 -25.82 -5.55
N LEU A 123 10.92 -24.85 -4.64
CA LEU A 123 10.62 -25.04 -3.22
C LEU A 123 9.14 -25.39 -2.99
N LEU A 124 8.24 -24.75 -3.72
CA LEU A 124 6.81 -25.08 -3.66
C LEU A 124 6.55 -26.55 -4.04
N LYS A 125 7.29 -27.08 -5.03
CA LYS A 125 7.15 -28.49 -5.43
C LYS A 125 7.62 -29.50 -4.37
N GLU A 126 8.38 -29.09 -3.37
CA GLU A 126 8.84 -29.90 -2.25
C GLU A 126 7.83 -29.91 -1.10
N SER A 127 6.78 -29.05 -1.16
CA SER A 127 5.76 -28.93 -0.13
C SER A 127 4.78 -30.10 -0.16
N ARG A 128 4.18 -30.35 1.00
CA ARG A 128 3.14 -31.39 1.19
C ARG A 128 1.86 -30.74 1.70
N PHE A 129 0.72 -31.25 1.30
CA PHE A 129 -0.58 -30.64 1.52
C PHE A 129 -1.54 -31.60 2.23
N ALA A 130 -2.28 -31.09 3.19
CA ALA A 130 -3.39 -31.78 3.80
C ALA A 130 -4.53 -31.96 2.78
N ASN A 131 -4.95 -33.19 2.54
CA ASN A 131 -6.04 -33.51 1.63
C ASN A 131 -7.26 -33.95 2.46
N TYR A 132 -8.24 -33.08 2.55
CA TYR A 132 -9.50 -33.31 3.24
C TYR A 132 -10.55 -33.90 2.28
N ASP A 133 -11.58 -34.51 2.84
CA ASP A 133 -12.75 -34.86 2.04
C ASP A 133 -13.51 -33.59 1.57
N GLU A 134 -14.44 -33.75 0.63
CA GLU A 134 -15.12 -32.61 0.03
C GLU A 134 -15.98 -31.82 1.02
N GLN A 135 -16.52 -32.46 2.06
CA GLN A 135 -17.34 -31.79 3.06
C GLN A 135 -16.48 -30.90 3.95
N ASP A 136 -15.36 -31.41 4.43
CA ASP A 136 -14.40 -30.66 5.22
C ASP A 136 -13.75 -29.53 4.42
N GLN A 137 -13.39 -29.76 3.13
CA GLN A 137 -12.91 -28.71 2.24
C GLN A 137 -13.91 -27.55 2.12
N ARG A 138 -15.22 -27.84 2.04
CA ARG A 138 -16.26 -26.80 2.00
C ARG A 138 -16.31 -26.00 3.30
N VAL A 139 -16.33 -26.67 4.44
CA VAL A 139 -16.36 -25.99 5.76
C VAL A 139 -15.12 -25.14 5.98
N ILE A 140 -13.93 -25.61 5.58
CA ILE A 140 -12.68 -24.85 5.66
C ILE A 140 -12.78 -23.59 4.79
N CYS A 141 -13.24 -23.71 3.53
CA CYS A 141 -13.43 -22.56 2.65
C CYS A 141 -14.43 -21.55 3.24
N GLU A 142 -15.60 -22.01 3.70
CA GLU A 142 -16.61 -21.13 4.29
C GLU A 142 -16.06 -20.32 5.48
N ASN A 143 -15.25 -20.93 6.33
CA ASN A 143 -14.65 -20.27 7.47
C ASN A 143 -13.59 -19.23 7.04
N LEU A 144 -12.67 -19.62 6.15
CA LEU A 144 -11.60 -18.75 5.71
C LEU A 144 -12.08 -17.62 4.79
N ASP A 145 -13.02 -17.92 3.89
CA ASP A 145 -13.60 -16.93 2.98
C ASP A 145 -14.40 -15.88 3.76
N ARG A 146 -15.18 -16.27 4.78
CA ARG A 146 -15.89 -15.33 5.65
C ARG A 146 -14.95 -14.29 6.28
N ILE A 147 -13.78 -14.73 6.77
CA ILE A 147 -12.79 -13.83 7.36
C ILE A 147 -12.23 -12.89 6.28
N MET A 148 -11.97 -13.42 5.07
CA MET A 148 -11.47 -12.60 3.96
C MET A 148 -12.49 -11.56 3.49
N ASP A 149 -13.77 -11.92 3.43
CA ASP A 149 -14.86 -11.00 3.08
C ASP A 149 -14.97 -9.86 4.11
N GLU A 150 -14.82 -10.16 5.40
CA GLU A 150 -14.77 -9.14 6.46
C GLU A 150 -13.55 -8.23 6.34
N ILE A 151 -12.37 -8.77 5.99
CA ILE A 151 -11.16 -7.96 5.72
C ILE A 151 -11.39 -7.04 4.51
N ASP A 152 -11.98 -7.54 3.44
CA ASP A 152 -12.29 -6.75 2.26
C ASP A 152 -13.33 -5.65 2.55
N LEU A 153 -14.37 -5.98 3.32
CA LEU A 153 -15.37 -5.00 3.77
C LEU A 153 -14.73 -3.88 4.59
N ALA A 154 -13.88 -4.22 5.58
CA ALA A 154 -13.19 -3.24 6.40
C ALA A 154 -12.19 -2.39 5.56
N SER A 155 -11.53 -2.98 4.57
CA SER A 155 -10.64 -2.28 3.64
C SER A 155 -11.40 -1.28 2.75
N ARG A 156 -12.58 -1.68 2.24
CA ARG A 156 -13.48 -0.77 1.50
C ARG A 156 -14.00 0.35 2.40
N GLN A 157 -14.26 0.07 3.67
CA GLN A 157 -14.65 1.10 4.65
C GLN A 157 -13.55 2.13 4.84
N LEU A 158 -12.27 1.72 4.96
CA LEU A 158 -11.14 2.65 5.02
C LEU A 158 -11.07 3.56 3.78
N ALA A 159 -11.20 3.00 2.59
CA ALA A 159 -11.20 3.78 1.35
C ALA A 159 -12.38 4.77 1.28
N ALA A 160 -13.55 4.37 1.79
CA ALA A 160 -14.73 5.26 1.88
C ALA A 160 -14.51 6.41 2.87
N LEU A 161 -13.86 6.17 4.01
CA LEU A 161 -13.50 7.20 4.98
C LEU A 161 -12.51 8.22 4.38
N ASP A 162 -11.54 7.77 3.56
CA ASP A 162 -10.65 8.69 2.83
C ASP A 162 -11.41 9.56 1.82
N SER A 163 -12.35 8.97 1.11
CA SER A 163 -13.21 9.69 0.17
C SER A 163 -14.12 10.68 0.88
N LEU A 164 -14.61 10.34 2.07
CA LEU A 164 -15.47 11.18 2.90
C LEU A 164 -14.73 12.46 3.35
N VAL A 165 -13.48 12.35 3.80
CA VAL A 165 -12.65 13.53 4.16
C VAL A 165 -12.46 14.46 2.95
N LYS A 166 -12.13 13.90 1.79
CA LYS A 166 -11.99 14.68 0.55
C LYS A 166 -13.29 15.38 0.16
N SER A 167 -14.41 14.68 0.21
CA SER A 167 -15.73 15.22 -0.12
C SER A 167 -16.13 16.32 0.85
N ARG A 168 -15.89 16.15 2.16
CA ARG A 168 -16.15 17.17 3.18
C ARG A 168 -15.35 18.43 2.95
N PHE A 169 -14.03 18.27 2.62
CA PHE A 169 -13.18 19.41 2.29
C PHE A 169 -13.75 20.21 1.11
N VAL A 170 -14.09 19.53 0.02
CA VAL A 170 -14.62 20.16 -1.19
C VAL A 170 -15.99 20.82 -0.89
N ALA A 171 -16.84 20.21 -0.09
CA ALA A 171 -18.14 20.78 0.29
C ALA A 171 -17.99 22.07 1.14
N MET A 172 -17.01 22.13 2.04
CA MET A 172 -16.79 23.30 2.91
C MET A 172 -16.03 24.42 2.20
N PHE A 173 -15.02 24.09 1.40
CA PHE A 173 -14.03 25.07 0.91
C PHE A 173 -13.95 25.17 -0.62
N GLY A 174 -14.56 24.24 -1.34
CA GLY A 174 -14.39 24.08 -2.79
C GLY A 174 -13.18 23.22 -3.16
N ASP A 175 -13.07 22.88 -4.44
CA ASP A 175 -11.94 22.11 -4.98
C ASP A 175 -10.68 22.99 -5.10
N PRO A 176 -9.61 22.76 -4.32
CA PRO A 176 -8.38 23.54 -4.40
C PRO A 176 -7.65 23.34 -5.73
N ALA A 177 -7.93 22.23 -6.43
CA ALA A 177 -7.39 21.97 -7.77
C ALA A 177 -8.16 22.70 -8.86
N GLY A 178 -9.48 22.91 -8.69
CA GLY A 178 -10.37 23.62 -9.61
C GLY A 178 -10.62 25.08 -9.25
N VAL A 179 -9.83 25.71 -8.37
CA VAL A 179 -10.05 27.06 -7.84
C VAL A 179 -10.24 28.10 -8.95
N THR A 180 -11.32 28.84 -8.85
CA THR A 180 -11.63 29.97 -9.73
C THR A 180 -10.95 31.25 -9.23
N ALA A 181 -10.83 32.26 -10.10
CA ALA A 181 -10.21 33.56 -9.78
C ALA A 181 -10.92 34.33 -8.62
N LYS A 182 -12.13 33.90 -8.21
CA LYS A 182 -12.89 34.52 -7.12
C LYS A 182 -12.44 34.06 -5.72
N GLN A 183 -11.72 32.95 -5.61
CA GLN A 183 -11.26 32.42 -4.32
C GLN A 183 -9.89 33.01 -3.96
N ARG A 184 -9.74 33.50 -2.72
CA ARG A 184 -8.49 34.05 -2.23
C ARG A 184 -7.50 32.92 -1.96
N LEU A 185 -6.44 32.87 -2.78
CA LEU A 185 -5.33 31.95 -2.62
C LEU A 185 -4.12 32.66 -2.04
N VAL A 186 -3.47 32.06 -1.08
CA VAL A 186 -2.22 32.53 -0.47
C VAL A 186 -1.10 31.52 -0.70
N SER A 187 0.15 32.00 -0.71
CA SER A 187 1.32 31.11 -0.79
C SER A 187 1.57 30.48 0.59
N ILE A 188 1.94 29.20 0.66
CA ILE A 188 2.24 28.54 1.93
C ILE A 188 3.31 29.33 2.70
N GLY A 189 4.41 29.71 2.06
CA GLY A 189 5.47 30.48 2.70
C GLY A 189 5.11 31.90 3.11
N SER A 190 3.87 32.39 2.88
CA SER A 190 3.42 33.70 3.36
C SER A 190 2.78 33.67 4.75
N PHE A 191 2.40 32.49 5.26
CA PHE A 191 1.70 32.35 6.54
C PHE A 191 2.36 31.34 7.49
N THR A 192 3.27 30.52 7.00
CA THR A 192 4.04 29.58 7.82
C THR A 192 5.46 29.42 7.29
N ASP A 193 6.36 28.98 8.17
CA ASP A 193 7.73 28.67 7.77
C ASP A 193 7.79 27.29 7.09
N VAL A 194 8.56 27.22 6.00
CA VAL A 194 8.79 25.99 5.26
C VAL A 194 10.29 25.77 5.16
N GLN A 195 10.76 24.72 5.77
CA GLN A 195 12.17 24.37 5.88
C GLN A 195 12.47 23.03 5.20
N THR A 196 13.73 22.64 5.18
CA THR A 196 14.16 21.31 4.80
C THR A 196 15.14 20.80 5.85
N GLY A 197 15.18 19.48 6.00
CA GLY A 197 16.19 18.84 6.82
C GLY A 197 17.52 18.69 6.09
N ALA A 198 18.40 17.87 6.65
CA ALA A 198 19.70 17.55 6.11
C ALA A 198 20.06 16.08 6.31
N THR A 199 21.04 15.59 5.55
CA THR A 199 21.63 14.27 5.73
C THR A 199 22.99 14.44 6.40
N PRO A 200 23.19 13.89 7.61
CA PRO A 200 24.50 13.84 8.21
C PRO A 200 25.46 13.04 7.35
N LEU A 201 26.77 13.29 7.48
CA LEU A 201 27.76 12.56 6.68
C LEU A 201 27.69 11.06 6.99
N ARG A 202 27.32 10.24 5.99
CA ARG A 202 27.11 8.80 6.15
C ARG A 202 28.35 8.02 6.66
N LYS A 203 29.54 8.55 6.43
CA LYS A 203 30.80 7.95 6.85
C LYS A 203 31.12 8.18 8.35
N GLU A 204 30.35 8.99 9.04
CA GLU A 204 30.53 9.33 10.46
C GLU A 204 29.52 8.56 11.32
N PRO A 205 29.91 7.40 11.90
CA PRO A 205 29.00 6.57 12.69
C PRO A 205 28.43 7.30 13.91
N LYS A 206 29.16 8.30 14.46
CA LYS A 206 28.72 9.11 15.61
C LYS A 206 27.42 9.89 15.39
N TYR A 207 26.99 10.06 14.13
CA TYR A 207 25.77 10.78 13.80
C TYR A 207 24.52 9.91 13.78
N TYR A 208 24.66 8.57 13.75
CA TYR A 208 23.56 7.63 13.54
C TYR A 208 23.33 6.73 14.76
N GLY A 209 22.12 6.13 14.84
CA GLY A 209 21.79 5.20 15.93
C GLY A 209 21.46 5.86 17.26
N GLY A 210 21.13 7.15 17.25
CA GLY A 210 20.69 7.88 18.45
C GLY A 210 19.19 7.74 18.73
N SER A 211 18.64 8.67 19.51
CA SER A 211 17.24 8.67 19.93
C SER A 211 16.32 9.53 19.05
N ILE A 212 16.88 10.35 18.15
CA ILE A 212 16.11 11.28 17.32
C ILE A 212 15.69 10.56 16.02
N PRO A 213 14.40 10.29 15.77
CA PRO A 213 13.94 9.71 14.51
C PRO A 213 14.38 10.58 13.33
N TRP A 214 14.84 9.96 12.24
CA TRP A 214 15.30 10.66 11.04
C TRP A 214 14.54 10.20 9.81
N VAL A 215 13.53 10.99 9.44
CA VAL A 215 12.52 10.68 8.44
C VAL A 215 13.04 10.85 7.00
N LYS A 216 12.74 9.89 6.16
CA LYS A 216 12.97 9.89 4.71
C LYS A 216 11.63 9.98 3.95
N THR A 217 11.69 10.29 2.67
CA THR A 217 10.48 10.44 1.82
C THR A 217 9.60 9.19 1.75
N GLY A 218 10.19 8.00 1.89
CA GLY A 218 9.45 6.74 1.90
C GLY A 218 8.50 6.60 3.09
N GLU A 219 8.94 7.06 4.30
CA GLU A 219 8.09 7.04 5.49
C GLU A 219 6.95 8.06 5.39
N VAL A 220 7.20 9.24 4.79
CA VAL A 220 6.15 10.23 4.49
C VAL A 220 5.12 9.64 3.53
N ALA A 221 5.56 8.97 2.46
CA ALA A 221 4.66 8.37 1.48
C ALA A 221 3.75 7.28 2.08
N ARG A 222 4.24 6.55 3.08
CA ARG A 222 3.49 5.53 3.83
C ARG A 222 2.73 6.08 5.05
N ASN A 223 2.69 7.39 5.23
CA ASN A 223 2.07 8.03 6.39
C ASN A 223 2.54 7.41 7.73
N PHE A 224 3.83 7.12 7.83
CA PHE A 224 4.49 6.54 9.00
C PHE A 224 3.94 5.17 9.48
N SER A 225 3.19 4.46 8.65
CA SER A 225 2.53 3.19 9.03
C SER A 225 3.49 2.13 9.57
N ASN A 226 4.75 2.12 9.10
CA ASN A 226 5.80 1.20 9.57
C ASN A 226 6.82 1.87 10.51
N GLY A 227 6.48 3.03 11.09
CA GLY A 227 7.40 3.83 11.90
C GLY A 227 8.52 4.46 11.07
N VAL A 228 9.62 4.82 11.74
CA VAL A 228 10.83 5.42 11.16
C VAL A 228 11.99 4.44 11.32
N GLU A 229 12.66 4.13 10.22
CA GLU A 229 13.70 3.10 10.18
C GLU A 229 15.04 3.55 10.78
N GLU A 230 15.38 4.83 10.62
CA GLU A 230 16.68 5.37 11.03
C GLU A 230 16.53 6.44 12.09
N SER A 231 17.56 6.57 12.93
CA SER A 231 17.67 7.63 13.92
C SER A 231 19.05 8.31 13.87
N ILE A 232 19.11 9.56 14.34
CA ILE A 232 20.34 10.32 14.46
C ILE A 232 20.58 10.73 15.91
N THR A 233 21.79 11.15 16.19
CA THR A 233 22.22 11.55 17.53
C THR A 233 22.10 13.05 17.75
N ASP A 234 22.12 13.49 19.01
CA ASP A 234 22.25 14.91 19.37
C ASP A 234 23.54 15.52 18.81
N ILE A 235 24.59 14.73 18.62
CA ILE A 235 25.84 15.17 18.00
C ILE A 235 25.57 15.58 16.54
N ALA A 236 24.77 14.79 15.81
CA ALA A 236 24.40 15.15 14.44
C ALA A 236 23.64 16.48 14.37
N ILE A 237 22.74 16.76 15.32
CA ILE A 237 22.02 18.04 15.39
C ILE A 237 22.98 19.20 15.65
N ARG A 238 23.94 19.03 16.58
CA ARG A 238 24.87 20.10 16.96
C ARG A 238 25.96 20.38 15.91
N GLU A 239 26.43 19.36 15.23
CA GLU A 239 27.59 19.47 14.33
C GLU A 239 27.21 19.56 12.84
N THR A 240 25.92 19.43 12.50
CA THR A 240 25.47 19.46 11.11
C THR A 240 24.29 20.42 10.91
N ASN A 241 23.77 20.52 9.69
CA ASN A 241 22.57 21.29 9.37
C ASN A 241 21.26 20.55 9.66
N CYS A 242 21.31 19.41 10.35
CA CYS A 242 20.11 18.69 10.74
C CYS A 242 19.30 19.50 11.77
N LYS A 243 17.98 19.44 11.63
CA LYS A 243 17.03 20.12 12.51
C LYS A 243 16.00 19.13 12.99
N VAL A 244 15.56 19.29 14.23
CA VAL A 244 14.39 18.61 14.77
C VAL A 244 13.16 19.47 14.50
N PHE A 245 12.14 18.87 13.95
CA PHE A 245 10.83 19.49 13.71
C PHE A 245 9.84 18.97 14.74
N PRO A 246 8.95 19.83 15.26
CA PRO A 246 7.94 19.40 16.24
C PRO A 246 6.89 18.49 15.63
N ALA A 247 6.19 17.74 16.49
CA ALA A 247 4.95 17.08 16.11
C ALA A 247 3.96 18.10 15.48
N GLY A 248 3.11 17.67 14.57
CA GLY A 248 2.22 18.55 13.81
C GLY A 248 2.87 19.12 12.52
N THR A 249 4.20 19.05 12.35
CA THR A 249 4.84 19.48 11.12
C THR A 249 4.33 18.63 9.94
N ILE A 250 3.91 19.27 8.85
CA ILE A 250 3.54 18.57 7.64
C ILE A 250 4.79 18.36 6.78
N LEU A 251 5.16 17.11 6.56
CA LEU A 251 6.24 16.74 5.66
C LEU A 251 5.73 16.48 4.26
N VAL A 252 6.37 17.07 3.25
CA VAL A 252 6.07 16.84 1.83
C VAL A 252 7.29 16.19 1.17
N ALA A 253 7.10 15.01 0.59
CA ALA A 253 8.16 14.32 -0.16
C ALA A 253 8.45 15.07 -1.47
N MET A 254 9.58 15.77 -1.55
CA MET A 254 10.00 16.50 -2.75
C MET A 254 10.62 15.58 -3.79
N TYR A 255 11.24 14.48 -3.38
CA TYR A 255 11.90 13.49 -4.22
C TYR A 255 11.29 12.11 -3.98
N GLY A 256 11.42 11.22 -4.97
CA GLY A 256 10.98 9.83 -4.88
C GLY A 256 10.53 9.27 -6.21
N GLN A 257 10.62 7.95 -6.33
CA GLN A 257 10.12 7.21 -7.49
C GLN A 257 8.64 6.86 -7.33
N GLY A 258 8.01 6.46 -8.42
CA GLY A 258 6.61 6.05 -8.41
C GLY A 258 5.69 7.17 -7.93
N ASP A 259 4.89 6.89 -6.91
CA ASP A 259 3.90 7.80 -6.32
C ASP A 259 4.41 8.57 -5.09
N THR A 260 5.64 8.33 -4.62
CA THR A 260 6.22 8.95 -3.41
C THR A 260 6.27 10.48 -3.51
N ARG A 261 6.74 11.01 -4.65
CA ARG A 261 6.91 12.45 -4.84
C ARG A 261 5.57 13.19 -4.82
N GLY A 262 5.46 14.21 -3.98
CA GLY A 262 4.24 14.99 -3.76
C GLY A 262 3.34 14.47 -2.64
N LYS A 263 3.62 13.30 -2.06
CA LYS A 263 2.91 12.83 -0.87
C LYS A 263 3.19 13.75 0.32
N ALA A 264 2.17 13.97 1.13
CA ALA A 264 2.24 14.77 2.34
C ALA A 264 1.68 13.99 3.53
N ALA A 265 2.31 14.15 4.69
CA ALA A 265 1.86 13.53 5.94
C ALA A 265 2.19 14.43 7.15
N ILE A 266 1.35 14.39 8.17
CA ILE A 266 1.57 15.08 9.44
C ILE A 266 2.51 14.24 10.29
N LEU A 267 3.57 14.85 10.81
CA LEU A 267 4.54 14.22 11.67
C LEU A 267 3.93 13.98 13.08
N PRO A 268 3.75 12.73 13.52
CA PRO A 268 3.03 12.46 14.77
C PRO A 268 3.90 12.61 16.04
N PHE A 269 5.21 12.84 15.88
CA PHE A 269 6.21 13.00 16.95
C PHE A 269 7.29 13.97 16.50
N GLU A 270 8.17 14.37 17.40
CA GLU A 270 9.35 15.16 17.04
C GLU A 270 10.37 14.32 16.27
N ALA A 271 10.85 14.82 15.13
CA ALA A 271 11.83 14.12 14.30
C ALA A 271 12.69 15.08 13.47
N ALA A 272 13.87 14.64 13.11
CA ALA A 272 14.64 15.23 12.01
C ALA A 272 14.22 14.61 10.68
N THR A 273 14.60 15.24 9.57
CA THR A 273 14.34 14.71 8.23
C THR A 273 15.51 14.99 7.29
N ASN A 274 15.57 14.27 6.17
CA ASN A 274 16.55 14.53 5.13
C ASN A 274 16.18 15.74 4.27
N GLN A 275 17.08 16.17 3.39
CA GLN A 275 16.87 17.31 2.49
C GLN A 275 15.82 17.03 1.38
N ALA A 276 15.35 15.80 1.24
CA ALA A 276 14.35 15.43 0.25
C ALA A 276 12.90 15.67 0.74
N CYS A 277 12.72 16.06 2.01
CA CYS A 277 11.44 16.44 2.59
C CYS A 277 11.38 17.96 2.79
N ALA A 278 10.28 18.60 2.38
CA ALA A 278 9.92 19.92 2.83
C ALA A 278 9.09 19.81 4.11
N ALA A 279 9.45 20.57 5.13
CA ALA A 279 8.80 20.61 6.43
C ALA A 279 8.01 21.93 6.55
N ILE A 280 6.69 21.86 6.56
CA ILE A 280 5.79 22.99 6.80
C ILE A 280 5.55 23.01 8.32
N VAL A 281 6.10 24.00 8.99
CA VAL A 281 6.12 24.05 10.46
C VAL A 281 4.75 24.50 10.99
N PRO A 282 4.25 23.97 12.10
CA PRO A 282 3.02 24.44 12.75
C PRO A 282 3.03 25.96 12.97
N SER A 283 1.89 26.61 12.77
CA SER A 283 1.74 28.05 12.88
C SER A 283 0.33 28.40 13.35
N PRO A 284 0.11 29.49 14.11
CA PRO A 284 -1.22 29.92 14.50
C PRO A 284 -2.16 30.26 13.34
N SER A 285 -1.63 30.31 12.11
CA SER A 285 -2.40 30.72 10.92
C SER A 285 -3.08 29.55 10.21
N HIS A 286 -2.78 28.29 10.56
CA HIS A 286 -3.40 27.14 9.94
C HIS A 286 -3.51 25.95 10.91
N ASP A 287 -4.52 25.13 10.68
CA ASP A 287 -4.63 23.80 11.25
C ASP A 287 -3.92 22.79 10.36
N GLU A 288 -3.20 21.84 10.94
CA GLU A 288 -2.37 20.87 10.24
C GLU A 288 -3.22 19.86 9.45
N SER A 289 -4.33 19.40 10.00
CA SER A 289 -5.24 18.44 9.35
C SER A 289 -5.92 19.07 8.14
N PHE A 290 -6.34 20.33 8.26
CA PHE A 290 -6.90 21.11 7.16
C PHE A 290 -5.88 21.28 6.03
N LEU A 291 -4.67 21.74 6.35
CA LEU A 291 -3.65 22.02 5.34
C LEU A 291 -3.16 20.71 4.68
N ASN A 292 -2.97 19.65 5.47
CA ASN A 292 -2.56 18.34 4.94
C ASN A 292 -3.63 17.76 4.00
N ALA A 293 -4.91 17.82 4.35
CA ALA A 293 -6.00 17.37 3.47
C ALA A 293 -6.00 18.13 2.14
N GLN A 294 -5.78 19.43 2.18
CA GLN A 294 -5.66 20.26 0.98
C GLN A 294 -4.46 19.87 0.11
N LEU A 295 -3.29 19.59 0.72
CA LEU A 295 -2.11 19.13 0.00
C LEU A 295 -2.34 17.78 -0.67
N GLN A 296 -3.07 16.87 -0.03
CA GLN A 296 -3.46 15.59 -0.63
C GLN A 296 -4.37 15.79 -1.86
N LEU A 297 -5.31 16.74 -1.82
CA LEU A 297 -6.12 17.11 -2.99
C LEU A 297 -5.31 17.78 -4.10
N LEU A 298 -4.23 18.45 -3.75
CA LEU A 298 -3.32 19.10 -4.70
C LEU A 298 -2.21 18.16 -5.21
N TYR A 299 -2.20 16.89 -4.82
CA TYR A 299 -1.14 15.93 -5.14
C TYR A 299 -0.80 15.87 -6.63
N GLU A 300 -1.79 15.73 -7.51
CA GLU A 300 -1.57 15.67 -8.96
C GLU A 300 -1.03 16.99 -9.51
N LYS A 301 -1.49 18.13 -8.99
CA LYS A 301 -0.94 19.44 -9.35
C LYS A 301 0.53 19.59 -8.92
N MET A 302 0.89 19.08 -7.77
CA MET A 302 2.30 19.06 -7.31
C MET A 302 3.16 18.24 -8.25
N ARG A 303 2.70 17.06 -8.62
CA ARG A 303 3.40 16.19 -9.57
C ARG A 303 3.56 16.83 -10.95
N ALA A 304 2.52 17.43 -11.48
CA ALA A 304 2.54 18.10 -12.79
C ALA A 304 3.56 19.26 -12.84
N ARG A 305 3.70 20.03 -11.76
CA ARG A 305 4.69 21.11 -11.66
C ARG A 305 6.15 20.63 -11.73
N SER A 306 6.42 19.38 -11.36
CA SER A 306 7.74 18.78 -11.45
C SER A 306 8.08 18.25 -12.85
N LEU A 307 7.12 18.19 -13.78
CA LEU A 307 7.30 17.69 -15.14
C LEU A 307 7.65 18.78 -16.15
N GLY A 308 7.52 20.06 -15.75
CA GLY A 308 7.83 21.22 -16.60
C GLY A 308 9.30 21.63 -16.50
N GLY A 309 10.18 21.07 -17.34
CA GLY A 309 11.59 21.42 -17.43
C GLY A 309 12.56 20.29 -17.08
N ASN A 310 13.87 20.57 -17.09
CA ASN A 310 14.95 19.59 -16.81
C ASN A 310 14.98 19.04 -15.37
N GLN A 311 14.09 19.48 -14.44
CA GLN A 311 14.04 19.01 -13.06
C GLN A 311 12.82 18.13 -12.82
N LYS A 312 13.05 16.84 -12.68
CA LYS A 312 12.02 15.84 -12.32
C LYS A 312 11.56 15.88 -10.85
N ASN A 313 12.07 16.80 -10.02
CA ASN A 313 11.84 16.86 -8.58
C ASN A 313 11.13 18.16 -8.18
N LEU A 314 10.37 18.12 -7.08
CA LEU A 314 9.90 19.31 -6.41
C LEU A 314 11.07 20.00 -5.69
N SER A 315 10.97 21.32 -5.52
CA SER A 315 11.92 22.10 -4.73
C SER A 315 11.21 22.79 -3.56
N LEU A 316 12.00 23.19 -2.56
CA LEU A 316 11.48 23.97 -1.43
C LEU A 316 10.77 25.25 -1.89
N GLY A 317 11.30 25.92 -2.92
CA GLY A 317 10.69 27.12 -3.52
C GLY A 317 9.32 26.84 -4.14
N ILE A 318 9.14 25.66 -4.78
CA ILE A 318 7.84 25.25 -5.32
C ILE A 318 6.83 25.07 -4.19
N ILE A 319 7.21 24.41 -3.09
CA ILE A 319 6.33 24.22 -1.93
C ILE A 319 5.99 25.56 -1.28
N LYS A 320 6.98 26.44 -1.03
CA LYS A 320 6.76 27.79 -0.48
C LYS A 320 5.80 28.64 -1.33
N SER A 321 5.92 28.56 -2.64
CA SER A 321 5.09 29.34 -3.58
C SER A 321 3.76 28.70 -3.91
N MET A 322 3.49 27.50 -3.43
CA MET A 322 2.24 26.78 -3.69
C MET A 322 1.05 27.58 -3.15
N LYS A 323 0.05 27.77 -4.01
CA LYS A 323 -1.16 28.52 -3.69
C LYS A 323 -2.20 27.56 -3.08
N VAL A 324 -2.68 27.94 -1.90
CA VAL A 324 -3.64 27.19 -1.10
C VAL A 324 -4.78 28.11 -0.63
N LEU A 325 -5.92 27.51 -0.33
CA LEU A 325 -6.99 28.18 0.39
C LEU A 325 -6.58 28.36 1.86
N LEU A 326 -6.94 29.50 2.44
CA LEU A 326 -6.71 29.80 3.86
C LEU A 326 -7.98 30.47 4.42
N PRO A 327 -9.02 29.70 4.77
CA PRO A 327 -10.24 30.22 5.41
C PRO A 327 -9.96 30.65 6.85
N SER A 328 -10.99 31.11 7.55
CA SER A 328 -10.86 31.43 8.97
C SER A 328 -10.44 30.22 9.82
N MET A 329 -9.74 30.44 10.92
CA MET A 329 -9.36 29.36 11.84
C MET A 329 -10.56 28.57 12.37
N GLU A 330 -11.70 29.24 12.58
CA GLU A 330 -12.95 28.59 13.00
C GLU A 330 -13.39 27.52 11.99
N ALA A 331 -13.39 27.85 10.69
CA ALA A 331 -13.75 26.90 9.64
C ALA A 331 -12.69 25.78 9.48
N GLN A 332 -11.40 26.09 9.66
CA GLN A 332 -10.33 25.09 9.66
C GLN A 332 -10.49 24.11 10.83
N ASN A 333 -10.78 24.62 12.04
CA ASN A 333 -10.99 23.80 13.23
C ASN A 333 -12.24 22.92 13.11
N GLU A 334 -13.35 23.44 12.55
CA GLU A 334 -14.55 22.62 12.25
C GLU A 334 -14.20 21.42 11.37
N PHE A 335 -13.39 21.65 10.35
CA PHE A 335 -12.93 20.58 9.47
C PHE A 335 -11.98 19.62 10.20
N ALA A 336 -11.06 20.11 11.01
CA ALA A 336 -10.13 19.31 11.79
C ALA A 336 -10.86 18.40 12.81
N ASP A 337 -11.88 18.91 13.48
CA ASP A 337 -12.75 18.13 14.38
C ASP A 337 -13.43 16.98 13.63
N PHE A 338 -13.92 17.26 12.41
CA PHE A 338 -14.47 16.21 11.55
C PHE A 338 -13.42 15.16 11.17
N VAL A 339 -12.22 15.57 10.76
CA VAL A 339 -11.12 14.64 10.44
C VAL A 339 -10.77 13.79 11.66
N ALA A 340 -10.67 14.37 12.85
CA ALA A 340 -10.38 13.65 14.09
C ALA A 340 -11.44 12.56 14.41
N GLN A 341 -12.72 12.79 14.09
CA GLN A 341 -13.76 11.77 14.23
C GLN A 341 -13.59 10.63 13.19
N VAL A 342 -13.28 11.00 11.96
CA VAL A 342 -12.99 10.00 10.89
C VAL A 342 -11.78 9.17 11.25
N ASP A 343 -10.71 9.77 11.79
CA ASP A 343 -9.48 9.07 12.17
C ASP A 343 -9.70 8.03 13.29
N LYS A 344 -10.61 8.30 14.23
CA LYS A 344 -11.05 7.28 15.21
C LYS A 344 -11.69 6.08 14.52
N SER A 345 -12.52 6.31 13.51
CA SER A 345 -13.15 5.23 12.75
C SER A 345 -12.12 4.46 11.89
N ARG A 346 -11.14 5.15 11.30
CA ARG A 346 -10.01 4.54 10.58
C ARG A 346 -9.21 3.63 11.48
N PHE A 347 -8.87 4.11 12.68
CA PHE A 347 -8.12 3.32 13.65
C PHE A 347 -8.84 2.03 14.04
N ILE A 348 -10.16 2.11 14.29
CA ILE A 348 -10.97 0.92 14.60
C ILE A 348 -10.99 -0.06 13.43
N ALA A 349 -11.22 0.41 12.20
CA ALA A 349 -11.24 -0.42 11.00
C ALA A 349 -9.87 -1.09 10.75
N GLN A 350 -8.78 -0.34 10.94
CA GLN A 350 -7.42 -0.88 10.81
C GLN A 350 -7.14 -1.98 11.84
N GLN A 351 -7.50 -1.75 13.10
CA GLN A 351 -7.37 -2.79 14.14
C GLN A 351 -8.22 -4.03 13.84
N GLN A 352 -9.41 -3.85 13.26
CA GLN A 352 -10.25 -4.97 12.85
C GLN A 352 -9.57 -5.80 11.77
N ILE A 353 -9.00 -5.17 10.74
CA ILE A 353 -8.25 -5.85 9.68
C ILE A 353 -7.09 -6.65 10.27
N GLU A 354 -6.29 -6.07 11.16
CA GLU A 354 -5.17 -6.74 11.80
C GLU A 354 -5.61 -7.98 12.60
N LYS A 355 -6.69 -7.86 13.38
CA LYS A 355 -7.24 -8.98 14.15
C LYS A 355 -7.79 -10.09 13.26
N LEU A 356 -8.50 -9.72 12.18
CA LEU A 356 -9.03 -10.69 11.22
C LEU A 356 -7.90 -11.39 10.46
N GLN A 357 -6.82 -10.67 10.10
CA GLN A 357 -5.65 -11.28 9.47
C GLN A 357 -4.98 -12.30 10.42
N MET A 358 -4.79 -11.95 11.69
CA MET A 358 -4.25 -12.90 12.69
C MET A 358 -5.16 -14.12 12.86
N LEU A 359 -6.49 -13.91 12.84
CA LEU A 359 -7.45 -15.02 12.92
C LEU A 359 -7.37 -15.92 11.69
N TYR A 360 -7.29 -15.33 10.49
CA TYR A 360 -7.11 -16.07 9.24
C TYR A 360 -5.83 -16.93 9.31
N ASP A 361 -4.70 -16.31 9.67
CA ASP A 361 -3.40 -16.99 9.71
C ASP A 361 -3.41 -18.13 10.73
N SER A 362 -4.02 -17.94 11.92
CA SER A 362 -4.15 -18.97 12.95
C SER A 362 -5.01 -20.14 12.49
N LEU A 363 -6.18 -19.86 11.89
CA LEU A 363 -7.07 -20.92 11.40
C LEU A 363 -6.47 -21.66 10.20
N ALA A 364 -5.86 -20.94 9.28
CA ALA A 364 -5.22 -21.52 8.12
C ALA A 364 -4.03 -22.40 8.53
N GLN A 365 -3.24 -21.97 9.52
CA GLN A 365 -2.19 -22.80 10.09
C GLN A 365 -2.77 -24.09 10.71
N GLU A 366 -3.85 -24.00 11.46
CA GLU A 366 -4.48 -25.16 12.08
C GLU A 366 -5.03 -26.17 11.06
N TYR A 367 -5.55 -25.68 9.93
CA TYR A 367 -6.06 -26.57 8.88
C TYR A 367 -4.95 -27.16 8.01
N PHE A 368 -3.88 -26.44 7.71
CA PHE A 368 -2.93 -26.84 6.67
C PHE A 368 -1.53 -27.21 7.20
N GLU A 369 -1.12 -26.76 8.39
CA GLU A 369 0.17 -27.13 9.03
C GLU A 369 0.03 -28.25 10.05
#